data_417802b4b0bbee4fa3c9c896c38cadc4
#
_entry.id   417802b4b0bbee4fa3c9c896c38cadc4
#
_cell.length_a   1.000
_cell.length_b   1.000
_cell.length_c   1.000
_cell.angle_alpha   90.00
_cell.angle_beta   90.00
_cell.angle_gamma   90.00
#
_symmetry.space_group_name_H-M   'P 1'
#
loop_
_entity.id
_entity.type
_entity.pdbx_description
1 polymer ?
#
loop_
_entity_poly.entity_id
_entity_poly.type
_entity_poly.pdbx_seq_one_letter_code
_entity_poly.pdbx_strand_id
1 'polypeptide(L)'
;MVYLQGDCEGGGTNFPRLSMPKEAKWCDYVECADDGTEGVTFKPRAGSAVFWMNFDAEGKGYRETIHAGMPVLSGTKIGLNIWSWYQAGHKPGASV
;
A
#
# COMPACT_ATOMS: atom_id res chain seq x y z
N MET A 1 -0.02 -0.27 6.68
CA MET A 1 1.33 -0.87 6.60
C MET A 1 2.37 0.19 6.88
N VAL A 2 3.16 -0.01 7.88
CA VAL A 2 4.31 0.84 8.22
C VAL A 2 5.58 0.06 7.90
N TYR A 3 6.49 0.67 7.15
CA TYR A 3 7.77 0.03 6.82
C TYR A 3 8.79 0.38 7.91
N LEU A 4 9.15 -0.62 8.71
CA LEU A 4 10.14 -0.45 9.78
C LEU A 4 11.56 -0.61 9.26
N GLN A 5 11.76 -1.46 8.27
CA GLN A 5 13.01 -1.67 7.58
C GLN A 5 12.74 -2.02 6.12
N GLY A 6 13.50 -1.42 5.21
CA GLY A 6 13.33 -1.61 3.77
C GLY A 6 14.64 -1.63 2.99
N ASP A 7 15.73 -2.06 3.62
CA ASP A 7 17.02 -2.24 2.94
C ASP A 7 16.98 -3.51 2.11
N CYS A 8 16.27 -3.45 0.98
CA CYS A 8 16.06 -4.61 0.12
C CYS A 8 15.85 -4.18 -1.33
N GLU A 9 16.08 -5.12 -2.21
CA GLU A 9 15.61 -5.05 -3.60
C GLU A 9 14.27 -5.77 -3.70
N GLY A 10 13.34 -5.21 -4.45
CA GLY A 10 11.96 -5.70 -4.47
C GLY A 10 11.22 -5.38 -3.18
N GLY A 11 10.32 -6.23 -2.78
CA GLY A 11 9.62 -6.13 -1.50
C GLY A 11 8.56 -5.03 -1.43
N GLY A 12 8.23 -4.38 -2.52
CA GLY A 12 7.20 -3.36 -2.56
C GLY A 12 5.80 -3.92 -2.31
N THR A 13 4.84 -3.03 -2.11
CA THR A 13 3.42 -3.37 -2.02
C THR A 13 2.73 -2.88 -3.29
N ASN A 14 2.20 -3.82 -4.08
CA ASN A 14 1.59 -3.53 -5.37
C ASN A 14 0.08 -3.46 -5.26
N PHE A 15 -0.49 -2.38 -5.82
CA PHE A 15 -1.92 -2.19 -5.98
C PHE A 15 -2.22 -2.17 -7.48
N PRO A 16 -2.52 -3.32 -8.10
CA PRO A 16 -2.58 -3.43 -9.56
C PRO A 16 -3.73 -2.64 -10.20
N ARG A 17 -4.73 -2.25 -9.43
CA ARG A 17 -5.91 -1.54 -9.94
C ARG A 17 -5.84 -0.03 -9.77
N LEU A 18 -4.80 0.48 -9.13
CA LEU A 18 -4.58 1.92 -9.01
C LEU A 18 -3.87 2.45 -10.25
N SER A 19 -4.20 3.70 -10.60
CA SER A 19 -3.50 4.40 -11.68
C SER A 19 -2.24 5.08 -11.17
N MET A 20 -1.16 4.97 -11.93
CA MET A 20 0.10 5.64 -11.58
C MET A 20 -0.07 7.15 -11.58
N PRO A 21 0.39 7.84 -10.53
CA PRO A 21 0.45 9.29 -10.53
C PRO A 21 1.45 9.77 -11.59
N LYS A 22 1.13 10.90 -12.24
CA LYS A 22 1.95 11.44 -13.33
C LYS A 22 3.11 12.30 -12.84
N GLU A 23 3.05 12.76 -11.61
CA GLU A 23 4.03 13.68 -11.05
C GLU A 23 5.26 12.94 -10.56
N ALA A 24 6.43 13.40 -10.97
CA ALA A 24 7.71 12.76 -10.65
C ALA A 24 8.03 12.74 -9.15
N LYS A 25 7.42 13.63 -8.36
CA LYS A 25 7.61 13.66 -6.90
C LYS A 25 7.20 12.35 -6.21
N TRP A 26 6.31 11.58 -6.83
CA TRP A 26 5.87 10.31 -6.26
C TRP A 26 6.92 9.21 -6.38
N CYS A 27 7.93 9.38 -7.25
CA CYS A 27 8.96 8.36 -7.46
C CYS A 27 9.84 8.10 -6.23
N ASP A 28 9.80 8.97 -5.23
CA ASP A 28 10.44 8.70 -3.95
C ASP A 28 9.72 7.61 -3.15
N TYR A 29 8.43 7.41 -3.40
CA TYR A 29 7.58 6.51 -2.63
C TYR A 29 7.06 5.34 -3.46
N VAL A 30 6.98 5.49 -4.78
CA VAL A 30 6.49 4.44 -5.68
C VAL A 30 7.55 4.11 -6.72
N GLU A 31 7.48 2.87 -7.21
CA GLU A 31 8.33 2.44 -8.31
C GLU A 31 7.89 3.10 -9.60
N CYS A 32 8.77 3.88 -10.21
CA CYS A 32 8.48 4.61 -11.44
C CYS A 32 9.04 3.94 -12.70
N ALA A 33 9.88 2.92 -12.56
CA ALA A 33 10.40 2.19 -13.69
C ALA A 33 9.30 1.42 -14.40
N ASP A 34 9.25 1.50 -15.72
CA ASP A 34 8.30 0.75 -16.54
C ASP A 34 8.83 -0.68 -16.75
N ASP A 35 8.52 -1.55 -15.80
CA ASP A 35 8.94 -2.95 -15.81
C ASP A 35 7.81 -3.91 -16.21
N GLY A 36 6.69 -3.38 -16.69
CA GLY A 36 5.52 -4.16 -17.06
C GLY A 36 4.60 -4.50 -15.89
N THR A 37 4.90 -4.10 -14.67
CA THR A 37 4.04 -4.31 -13.51
C THR A 37 2.84 -3.36 -13.60
N GLU A 38 1.63 -3.91 -13.45
CA GLU A 38 0.41 -3.12 -13.48
C GLU A 38 0.21 -2.35 -12.19
N GLY A 39 -0.40 -1.16 -12.31
CA GLY A 39 -0.81 -0.36 -11.16
C GLY A 39 0.32 0.39 -10.50
N VAL A 40 0.23 0.49 -9.18
CA VAL A 40 1.16 1.26 -8.35
C VAL A 40 1.85 0.33 -7.38
N THR A 41 3.17 0.38 -7.32
CA THR A 41 3.96 -0.36 -6.34
C THR A 41 4.63 0.63 -5.39
N PHE A 42 4.28 0.55 -4.12
CA PHE A 42 4.91 1.37 -3.09
C PHE A 42 6.23 0.77 -2.65
N LYS A 43 7.27 1.59 -2.62
CA LYS A 43 8.60 1.18 -2.16
C LYS A 43 8.58 0.88 -0.66
N PRO A 44 9.28 -0.16 -0.18
CA PRO A 44 9.36 -0.47 1.24
C PRO A 44 10.37 0.45 1.96
N ARG A 45 10.12 1.74 1.92
CA ARG A 45 11.03 2.75 2.48
C ARG A 45 10.82 2.86 3.98
N ALA A 46 11.86 2.60 4.78
CA ALA A 46 11.80 2.71 6.22
C ALA A 46 11.34 4.10 6.68
N GLY A 47 10.43 4.15 7.64
CA GLY A 47 9.84 5.40 8.14
C GLY A 47 8.65 5.89 7.33
N SER A 48 8.28 5.23 6.24
CA SER A 48 7.06 5.54 5.48
C SER A 48 5.93 4.59 5.83
N ALA A 49 4.72 4.99 5.50
CA ALA A 49 3.52 4.18 5.72
C ALA A 49 2.57 4.31 4.54
N VAL A 50 1.84 3.25 4.27
CA VAL A 50 0.77 3.23 3.29
C VAL A 50 -0.53 2.91 4.00
N PHE A 51 -1.52 3.78 3.81
CA PHE A 51 -2.86 3.61 4.36
C PHE A 51 -3.85 3.39 3.22
N TRP A 52 -4.76 2.45 3.41
CA TRP A 52 -5.83 2.23 2.44
C TRP A 52 -7.10 1.76 3.14
N MET A 53 -8.23 1.97 2.47
CA MET A 53 -9.53 1.47 2.91
C MET A 53 -9.85 0.17 2.18
N ASN A 54 -10.24 -0.85 2.92
CA ASN A 54 -10.68 -2.12 2.34
C ASN A 54 -12.18 -2.16 2.05
N PHE A 55 -12.96 -1.36 2.81
CA PHE A 55 -14.41 -1.36 2.73
C PHE A 55 -14.95 0.06 2.68
N ASP A 56 -16.08 0.23 1.96
CA ASP A 56 -16.82 1.48 1.99
C ASP A 56 -17.69 1.59 3.25
N ALA A 57 -18.45 2.67 3.37
CA ALA A 57 -19.29 2.92 4.56
C ALA A 57 -20.40 1.87 4.73
N GLU A 58 -20.81 1.20 3.67
CA GLU A 58 -21.80 0.13 3.68
C GLU A 58 -21.21 -1.27 3.88
N GLY A 59 -19.89 -1.35 4.06
CA GLY A 59 -19.20 -2.62 4.26
C GLY A 59 -18.87 -3.37 2.98
N LYS A 60 -19.03 -2.75 1.82
CA LYS A 60 -18.66 -3.33 0.55
C LYS A 60 -17.16 -3.17 0.31
N GLY A 61 -16.50 -4.24 -0.13
CA GLY A 61 -15.06 -4.20 -0.41
C GLY A 61 -14.71 -3.33 -1.60
N TYR A 62 -13.63 -2.56 -1.46
CA TYR A 62 -13.05 -1.83 -2.58
C TYR A 62 -12.19 -2.76 -3.42
N ARG A 63 -12.51 -2.88 -4.71
CA ARG A 63 -11.68 -3.62 -5.66
C ARG A 63 -10.37 -2.90 -5.96
N GLU A 64 -10.39 -1.57 -5.89
CA GLU A 64 -9.26 -0.71 -6.19
C GLU A 64 -8.10 -0.92 -5.24
N THR A 65 -8.36 -1.40 -4.03
CA THR A 65 -7.32 -1.64 -3.02
C THR A 65 -6.92 -3.11 -2.89
N ILE A 66 -7.26 -3.95 -3.86
CA ILE A 66 -6.65 -5.27 -3.97
C ILE A 66 -5.15 -5.09 -4.13
N HIS A 67 -4.35 -5.83 -3.35
CA HIS A 67 -2.91 -5.64 -3.28
C HIS A 67 -2.18 -6.92 -2.96
N ALA A 68 -0.88 -6.90 -3.17
CA ALA A 68 0.01 -8.00 -2.84
C ALA A 68 1.38 -7.49 -2.43
N GLY A 69 2.02 -8.20 -1.51
CA GLY A 69 3.42 -8.00 -1.22
C GLY A 69 4.27 -8.61 -2.33
N MET A 70 5.16 -7.82 -2.90
CA MET A 70 6.07 -8.30 -3.94
C MET A 70 7.26 -9.05 -3.31
N PRO A 71 7.87 -10.00 -4.04
CA PRO A 71 9.00 -10.74 -3.52
C PRO A 71 10.16 -9.83 -3.12
N VAL A 72 10.80 -10.14 -2.00
CA VAL A 72 12.07 -9.53 -1.62
C VAL A 72 13.17 -10.31 -2.34
N LEU A 73 13.87 -9.63 -3.25
CA LEU A 73 14.90 -10.26 -4.08
C LEU A 73 16.24 -10.35 -3.36
N SER A 74 16.55 -9.36 -2.53
CA SER A 74 17.72 -9.35 -1.66
C SER A 74 17.52 -8.39 -0.51
N GLY A 75 18.23 -8.58 0.59
CA GLY A 75 18.13 -7.73 1.76
C GLY A 75 17.01 -8.11 2.71
N THR A 76 16.57 -7.16 3.52
CA THR A 76 15.58 -7.39 4.57
C THR A 76 14.47 -6.33 4.51
N LYS A 77 13.23 -6.80 4.65
CA LYS A 77 12.05 -5.95 4.77
C LYS A 77 11.31 -6.32 6.06
N ILE A 78 10.96 -5.32 6.84
CA ILE A 78 10.11 -5.49 8.03
C ILE A 78 8.95 -4.51 7.92
N GLY A 79 7.74 -5.04 7.87
CA GLY A 79 6.51 -4.26 7.81
C GLY A 79 5.63 -4.53 9.02
N LEU A 80 4.94 -3.50 9.48
CA LEU A 80 3.95 -3.58 10.55
C LEU A 80 2.58 -3.28 9.97
N ASN A 81 1.67 -4.25 10.05
CA ASN A 81 0.28 -4.04 9.68
C ASN A 81 -0.53 -3.62 10.89
N ILE A 82 -1.27 -2.54 10.76
CA ILE A 82 -2.21 -2.07 11.77
C ILE A 82 -3.60 -2.29 11.22
N TRP A 83 -4.36 -3.18 11.85
CA TRP A 83 -5.68 -3.57 11.41
C TRP A 83 -6.75 -2.79 12.14
N SER A 84 -7.74 -2.32 11.37
CA SER A 84 -8.97 -1.76 11.90
C SER A 84 -10.14 -2.61 11.42
N TRP A 85 -11.04 -2.96 12.33
CA TRP A 85 -12.17 -3.81 12.02
C TRP A 85 -13.35 -2.99 11.51
N TYR A 86 -14.02 -3.49 10.47
CA TYR A 86 -15.29 -2.95 10.03
C TYR A 86 -16.35 -3.20 11.11
N GLN A 87 -17.11 -2.15 11.42
CA GLN A 87 -18.25 -2.24 12.33
C GLN A 87 -19.49 -1.71 11.62
N ALA A 88 -20.54 -2.55 11.56
CA ALA A 88 -21.81 -2.14 10.94
C ALA A 88 -22.37 -0.88 11.62
N GLY A 89 -22.76 0.10 10.83
CA GLY A 89 -23.29 1.38 11.32
C GLY A 89 -22.25 2.38 11.77
N HIS A 90 -20.97 2.02 11.79
CA HIS A 90 -19.90 2.96 12.08
C HIS A 90 -19.66 3.89 10.89
N LYS A 91 -19.59 5.20 11.16
CA LYS A 91 -19.27 6.20 10.14
C LYS A 91 -17.80 6.58 10.24
N PRO A 92 -17.04 6.56 9.12
CA PRO A 92 -15.67 7.03 9.13
C PRO A 92 -15.54 8.45 9.66
N GLY A 93 -14.57 8.67 10.57
CA GLY A 93 -14.37 9.97 11.20
C GLY A 93 -15.27 10.26 12.38
N ALA A 94 -16.20 9.37 12.73
CA ALA A 94 -17.03 9.53 13.94
C ALA A 94 -16.17 9.28 15.19
N SER A 95 -16.41 10.08 16.22
CA SER A 95 -15.77 9.85 17.52
C SER A 95 -16.32 8.57 18.16
N VAL A 96 -15.45 7.86 18.81
CA VAL A 96 -15.80 6.65 19.54
C VAL A 96 -15.97 6.99 21.02
#